data_3423e2a43b15ad1f12d82f4929d9c34f
#
_entry.id   3423e2a43b15ad1f12d82f4929d9c34f
#
_cell.length_a   1.000
_cell.length_b   1.000
_cell.length_c   1.000
_cell.angle_alpha   90.00
_cell.angle_beta   90.00
_cell.angle_gamma   90.00
#
_symmetry.space_group_name_H-M   'P 1'
#
loop_
_entity.id
_entity.type
_entity.pdbx_description
1 polymer ?
#
loop_
_entity_poly.entity_id
_entity_poly.type
_entity_poly.pdbx_seq_one_letter_code
_entity_poly.pdbx_strand_id
1 'polypeptide(L)'
;MDFTAKQISSLQRVFLDGKCDLTETGSGSVLKGERFSYQIAYKSNERFYADIEVESPVAEYTNIRSVGNVPSELPVYKSDCEFYERTEAGLFPDVLFPIQNNSVLVKPNNYYSLW
;
A
#
# COMPACT_ATOMS: atom_id res chain seq x y z
N MET A 1 -4.68 -21.72 1.33
CA MET A 1 -4.58 -20.28 1.00
C MET A 1 -3.21 -19.76 1.40
N ASP A 2 -2.48 -19.19 0.46
CA ASP A 2 -1.19 -18.55 0.74
C ASP A 2 -1.41 -17.04 0.84
N PHE A 3 -1.35 -16.53 2.05
CA PHE A 3 -1.47 -15.10 2.32
C PHE A 3 -0.18 -14.58 2.92
N THR A 4 0.32 -13.48 2.38
CA THR A 4 1.50 -12.80 2.90
C THR A 4 1.19 -11.34 3.16
N ALA A 5 1.74 -10.82 4.25
CA ALA A 5 1.62 -9.41 4.60
C ALA A 5 2.97 -8.90 5.11
N LYS A 6 3.29 -7.65 4.80
CA LYS A 6 4.56 -7.04 5.19
C LYS A 6 4.32 -5.59 5.55
N GLN A 7 4.84 -5.17 6.69
CA GLN A 7 4.83 -3.77 7.10
C GLN A 7 5.97 -3.03 6.43
N ILE A 8 5.66 -1.93 5.76
CA ILE A 8 6.63 -1.14 5.01
C ILE A 8 6.44 0.36 5.29
N SER A 9 7.42 1.16 4.89
CA SER A 9 7.34 2.61 5.00
C SER A 9 6.23 3.18 4.12
N SER A 10 5.60 4.27 4.56
CA SER A 10 4.63 5.01 3.75
C SER A 10 5.23 5.61 2.48
N LEU A 11 6.56 5.70 2.40
CA LEU A 11 7.26 6.23 1.24
C LEU A 11 7.48 5.18 0.13
N GLN A 12 7.25 3.91 0.41
CA GLN A 12 7.35 2.86 -0.60
C GLN A 12 6.07 2.74 -1.40
N ARG A 13 6.21 2.33 -2.66
CA ARG A 13 5.07 2.14 -3.56
C ARG A 13 4.86 0.67 -3.85
N VAL A 14 3.62 0.22 -3.63
CA VAL A 14 3.23 -1.18 -3.85
C VAL A 14 2.50 -1.26 -5.19
N PHE A 15 3.21 -1.70 -6.22
CA PHE A 15 2.61 -1.89 -7.55
C PHE A 15 1.81 -3.18 -7.61
N LEU A 16 0.70 -3.14 -8.33
CA LEU A 16 -0.24 -4.26 -8.43
C LEU A 16 0.42 -5.55 -8.94
N ASP A 17 1.38 -5.44 -9.85
CA ASP A 17 2.11 -6.57 -10.42
C ASP A 17 3.23 -7.09 -9.51
N GLY A 18 3.51 -6.42 -8.41
CA GLY A 18 4.55 -6.81 -7.47
C GLY A 18 5.98 -6.54 -7.93
N LYS A 19 6.18 -5.85 -9.04
CA LYS A 19 7.52 -5.51 -9.54
C LYS A 19 8.05 -4.28 -8.82
N CYS A 20 8.35 -4.44 -7.56
CA CYS A 20 8.88 -3.39 -6.69
C CYS A 20 9.65 -4.03 -5.53
N ASP A 21 10.65 -3.30 -5.04
CA ASP A 21 11.42 -3.73 -3.89
C ASP A 21 10.73 -3.23 -2.61
N LEU A 22 10.20 -4.16 -1.83
CA LEU A 22 9.54 -3.85 -0.58
C LEU A 22 10.43 -4.24 0.60
N THR A 23 10.91 -3.24 1.32
CA THR A 23 11.75 -3.44 2.50
C THR A 23 10.88 -3.37 3.75
N GLU A 24 10.89 -4.42 4.55
CA GLU A 24 10.15 -4.47 5.79
C GLU A 24 10.69 -3.46 6.80
N THR A 25 9.78 -2.69 7.41
CA THR A 25 10.10 -1.69 8.42
C THR A 25 9.22 -1.92 9.64
N GLY A 26 9.82 -2.24 10.78
CA GLY A 26 9.08 -2.59 11.99
C GLY A 26 8.89 -1.46 12.99
N SER A 27 9.54 -0.31 12.80
CA SER A 27 9.48 0.79 13.75
C SER A 27 9.74 2.13 13.07
N GLY A 28 9.36 3.20 13.75
CA GLY A 28 9.59 4.55 13.30
C GLY A 28 9.61 5.52 14.47
N SER A 29 9.98 6.76 14.20
CA SER A 29 10.00 7.83 15.18
C SER A 29 9.14 9.00 14.74
N VAL A 30 8.47 9.63 15.68
CA VAL A 30 7.55 10.72 15.40
C VAL A 30 7.60 11.72 16.56
N LEU A 31 7.45 13.00 16.24
CA LEU A 31 7.34 14.04 17.25
C LEU A 31 5.96 14.01 17.90
N LYS A 32 5.91 14.42 19.17
CA LYS A 32 4.63 14.52 19.89
C LYS A 32 3.66 15.44 19.14
N GLY A 33 2.44 14.95 18.92
CA GLY A 33 1.42 15.68 18.17
C GLY A 33 1.53 15.56 16.66
N GLU A 34 2.52 14.84 16.15
CA GLU A 34 2.70 14.62 14.73
C GLU A 34 1.97 13.36 14.27
N ARG A 35 1.49 13.38 13.04
CA ARG A 35 0.87 12.21 12.41
C ARG A 35 1.95 11.30 11.82
N PHE A 36 1.88 10.03 12.14
CA PHE A 36 2.77 9.01 11.59
C PHE A 36 2.00 8.05 10.71
N SER A 37 2.59 7.68 9.58
CA SER A 37 1.96 6.77 8.61
C SER A 37 2.91 5.65 8.21
N TYR A 38 2.34 4.46 7.97
CA TYR A 38 3.05 3.34 7.38
C TYR A 38 2.07 2.53 6.51
N GLN A 39 2.59 1.58 5.77
CA GLN A 39 1.79 0.73 4.90
C GLN A 39 1.92 -0.73 5.27
N ILE A 40 0.90 -1.50 4.93
CA ILE A 40 0.94 -2.96 4.97
C ILE A 40 0.68 -3.45 3.56
N ALA A 41 1.72 -4.03 2.94
CA ALA A 41 1.60 -4.66 1.63
C ALA A 41 1.14 -6.10 1.82
N TYR A 42 0.16 -6.53 1.06
CA TYR A 42 -0.37 -7.88 1.18
C TYR A 42 -0.72 -8.50 -0.16
N LYS A 43 -0.71 -9.81 -0.19
CA LYS A 43 -0.98 -10.62 -1.38
C LYS A 43 -1.55 -11.97 -0.98
N SER A 44 -2.44 -12.52 -1.80
CA SER A 44 -2.97 -13.87 -1.65
C SER A 44 -3.03 -14.59 -3.01
N ASN A 45 -3.05 -15.89 -2.98
CA ASN A 45 -3.27 -16.71 -4.18
C ASN A 45 -4.75 -17.04 -4.42
N GLU A 46 -5.64 -16.61 -3.54
CA GLU A 46 -7.08 -16.85 -3.63
C GLU A 46 -7.87 -15.55 -3.52
N ARG A 47 -9.07 -15.55 -4.08
CA ARG A 47 -10.00 -14.42 -3.97
C ARG A 47 -10.82 -14.55 -2.69
N PHE A 48 -10.85 -13.48 -1.89
CA PHE A 48 -11.68 -13.40 -0.70
C PHE A 48 -11.87 -11.96 -0.24
N TYR A 49 -12.81 -11.77 0.69
CA TYR A 49 -12.96 -10.50 1.39
C TYR A 49 -12.23 -10.63 2.73
N ALA A 50 -11.29 -9.74 2.96
CA ALA A 50 -10.54 -9.69 4.22
C ALA A 50 -11.17 -8.69 5.18
N ASP A 51 -11.39 -9.10 6.41
CA ASP A 51 -11.83 -8.20 7.47
C ASP A 51 -10.63 -7.56 8.14
N ILE A 52 -10.76 -6.28 8.45
CA ILE A 52 -9.68 -5.50 9.05
C ILE A 52 -10.06 -5.16 10.48
N GLU A 53 -9.16 -5.49 11.41
CA GLU A 53 -9.31 -5.18 12.81
C GLU A 53 -8.01 -4.59 13.34
N VAL A 54 -8.12 -3.56 14.19
CA VAL A 54 -6.98 -2.91 14.80
C VAL A 54 -6.98 -3.16 16.30
N GLU A 55 -5.92 -3.80 16.77
CA GLU A 55 -5.68 -4.00 18.20
C GLU A 55 -4.45 -3.21 18.61
N SER A 56 -4.66 -2.07 19.28
CA SER A 56 -3.57 -1.17 19.66
C SER A 56 -4.04 -0.23 20.77
N PRO A 57 -3.13 0.21 21.67
CA PRO A 57 -3.45 1.26 22.63
C PRO A 57 -3.90 2.57 21.99
N VAL A 58 -3.56 2.80 20.73
CA VAL A 58 -3.93 4.01 19.98
C VAL A 58 -4.93 3.74 18.86
N ALA A 59 -5.68 2.64 18.95
CA ALA A 59 -6.64 2.24 17.92
C ALA A 59 -7.69 3.33 17.63
N GLU A 60 -8.15 4.06 18.65
CA GLU A 60 -9.13 5.14 18.49
C GLU A 60 -8.60 6.33 17.66
N TYR A 61 -7.28 6.48 17.56
CA TYR A 61 -6.62 7.52 16.78
C TYR A 61 -6.08 7.03 15.44
N THR A 62 -6.37 5.79 15.09
CA THR A 62 -5.86 5.15 13.87
C THR A 62 -6.89 5.22 12.76
N ASN A 63 -6.45 5.69 11.58
CA ASN A 63 -7.25 5.71 10.36
C ASN A 63 -6.61 4.78 9.34
N ILE A 64 -7.40 3.92 8.73
CA ILE A 64 -6.93 2.97 7.72
C ILE A 64 -7.61 3.28 6.39
N ARG A 65 -6.80 3.30 5.33
CA ARG A 65 -7.28 3.51 3.96
C ARG A 65 -6.70 2.47 3.04
N SER A 66 -7.44 2.09 2.01
CA SER A 66 -6.91 1.23 0.96
C SER A 66 -6.26 2.09 -0.11
N VAL A 67 -5.12 1.61 -0.63
CA VAL A 67 -4.42 2.29 -1.72
C VAL A 67 -4.99 1.81 -3.03
N GLY A 68 -5.53 2.73 -3.83
CA GLY A 68 -6.02 2.44 -5.17
C GLY A 68 -4.95 2.69 -6.22
N ASN A 69 -5.25 2.32 -7.45
CA ASN A 69 -4.34 2.49 -8.58
C ASN A 69 -4.92 3.47 -9.59
N VAL A 70 -4.06 4.33 -10.11
CA VAL A 70 -4.42 5.34 -11.10
C VAL A 70 -3.71 5.01 -12.41
N PRO A 71 -4.42 4.95 -13.55
CA PRO A 71 -3.77 4.71 -14.82
C PRO A 71 -2.96 5.92 -15.27
N SER A 72 -1.78 5.67 -15.83
CA SER A 72 -0.96 6.66 -16.47
C SER A 72 -0.61 6.18 -17.88
N GLU A 73 -1.01 6.94 -18.88
CA GLU A 73 -0.82 6.57 -20.28
C GLU A 73 0.45 7.16 -20.87
N LEU A 74 0.93 8.26 -20.30
CA LEU A 74 2.07 8.98 -20.83
C LEU A 74 3.36 8.47 -20.19
N PRO A 75 4.31 7.95 -20.99
CA PRO A 75 5.60 7.56 -20.45
C PRO A 75 6.41 8.78 -20.06
N VAL A 76 7.26 8.63 -19.08
CA VAL A 76 8.21 9.65 -18.65
C VAL A 76 9.57 9.33 -19.26
N TYR A 77 10.28 10.33 -19.76
CA TYR A 77 11.64 10.14 -20.24
C TYR A 77 12.58 9.93 -19.06
N LYS A 78 13.41 8.90 -19.13
CA LYS A 78 14.36 8.56 -18.06
C LYS A 78 15.36 9.68 -17.77
N SER A 79 15.64 10.52 -18.75
CA SER A 79 16.54 11.67 -18.62
C SER A 79 15.94 12.82 -17.81
N ASP A 80 14.63 12.84 -17.60
CA ASP A 80 13.96 13.95 -16.93
C ASP A 80 14.14 13.90 -15.42
N CYS A 81 14.17 12.70 -14.85
CA CYS A 81 14.33 12.53 -13.40
C CYS A 81 14.75 11.10 -13.06
N GLU A 82 15.84 10.97 -12.33
CA GLU A 82 16.34 9.68 -11.87
C GLU A 82 15.56 9.09 -10.69
N PHE A 83 14.66 9.88 -10.09
CA PHE A 83 13.88 9.47 -8.92
C PHE A 83 12.54 8.83 -9.26
N TYR A 84 12.21 8.68 -10.55
CA TYR A 84 10.99 7.99 -10.95
C TYR A 84 11.07 6.50 -10.67
N GLU A 85 10.06 5.97 -9.98
CA GLU A 85 9.93 4.53 -9.73
C GLU A 85 9.71 3.75 -11.02
N ARG A 86 8.87 4.30 -11.92
CA ARG A 86 8.58 3.73 -13.23
C ARG A 86 8.44 4.82 -14.27
N THR A 87 8.91 4.51 -15.47
CA THR A 87 8.81 5.41 -16.63
C THR A 87 7.87 4.88 -17.71
N GLU A 88 7.33 3.68 -17.53
CA GLU A 88 6.42 3.05 -18.47
C GLU A 88 4.96 3.34 -18.13
N ALA A 89 4.09 3.30 -19.14
CA ALA A 89 2.64 3.43 -18.90
C ALA A 89 2.12 2.25 -18.08
N GLY A 90 1.09 2.47 -17.28
CA GLY A 90 0.49 1.42 -16.46
C GLY A 90 -0.31 1.97 -15.30
N LEU A 91 -0.51 1.12 -14.30
CA LEU A 91 -1.22 1.47 -13.09
C LEU A 91 -0.23 1.84 -11.99
N PHE A 92 -0.46 2.98 -11.36
CA PHE A 92 0.37 3.51 -10.28
C PHE A 92 -0.43 3.61 -8.98
N PRO A 93 0.11 3.15 -7.83
CA PRO A 93 -0.55 3.32 -6.55
C PRO A 93 -0.50 4.78 -6.12
N ASP A 94 -1.65 5.39 -5.92
CA ASP A 94 -1.69 6.81 -5.58
C ASP A 94 -2.86 7.19 -4.68
N VAL A 95 -4.08 6.87 -5.07
CA VAL A 95 -5.27 7.34 -4.40
C VAL A 95 -5.58 6.52 -3.14
N LEU A 96 -6.01 7.21 -2.08
CA LEU A 96 -6.42 6.58 -0.82
C LEU A 96 -7.95 6.57 -0.73
N PHE A 97 -8.51 5.37 -0.64
CA PHE A 97 -9.96 5.17 -0.50
C PHE A 97 -10.33 4.83 0.95
N PRO A 98 -11.43 5.38 1.47
CA PRO A 98 -11.94 4.93 2.76
C PRO A 98 -12.40 3.47 2.66
N ILE A 99 -12.20 2.73 3.75
CA ILE A 99 -12.60 1.32 3.81
C ILE A 99 -14.04 1.25 4.31
N GLN A 100 -14.90 0.54 3.57
CA GLN A 100 -16.29 0.35 3.94
C GLN A 100 -16.46 -1.00 4.66
N ASN A 101 -17.22 -0.98 5.77
CA ASN A 101 -17.54 -2.18 6.55
C ASN A 101 -16.31 -2.94 7.07
N ASN A 102 -15.18 -2.25 7.22
CA ASN A 102 -13.90 -2.83 7.67
C ASN A 102 -13.48 -4.05 6.84
N SER A 103 -13.78 -4.06 5.55
CA SER A 103 -13.53 -5.20 4.68
C SER A 103 -12.94 -4.73 3.35
N VAL A 104 -12.01 -5.51 2.82
CA VAL A 104 -11.40 -5.26 1.51
C VAL A 104 -11.44 -6.52 0.66
N LEU A 105 -11.61 -6.34 -0.64
CA LEU A 105 -11.55 -7.43 -1.59
C LEU A 105 -10.10 -7.73 -1.97
N VAL A 106 -9.69 -8.98 -1.82
CA VAL A 106 -8.38 -9.46 -2.26
C VAL A 106 -8.58 -10.35 -3.49
N LYS A 107 -7.96 -9.97 -4.60
CA LYS A 107 -7.96 -10.77 -5.84
C LYS A 107 -6.67 -11.57 -5.92
N PRO A 108 -6.70 -12.75 -6.57
CA PRO A 108 -5.51 -13.61 -6.59
C PRO A 108 -4.32 -12.97 -7.30
N ASN A 109 -3.14 -13.17 -6.74
CA ASN A 109 -1.86 -12.83 -7.33
C ASN A 109 -1.61 -11.33 -7.60
N ASN A 110 -2.39 -10.45 -6.99
CA ASN A 110 -2.16 -9.02 -7.02
C ASN A 110 -1.63 -8.54 -5.68
N TYR A 111 -0.77 -7.53 -5.73
CA TYR A 111 -0.28 -6.85 -4.52
C TYR A 111 -1.16 -5.65 -4.21
N TYR A 112 -1.53 -5.54 -2.97
CA TYR A 112 -2.32 -4.43 -2.43
C TYR A 112 -1.63 -3.83 -1.24
N SER A 113 -2.07 -2.63 -0.84
CA SER A 113 -1.61 -2.06 0.42
C SER A 113 -2.73 -1.34 1.17
N LEU A 114 -2.59 -1.35 2.48
CA LEU A 114 -3.35 -0.51 3.41
C LEU A 114 -2.43 0.59 3.92
N TRP A 115 -2.96 1.80 4.05
CA TRP A 115 -2.17 2.99 4.46
C TRP A 115 -2.80 3.68 5.64
#